data_23190f7af537fff9d2de21dc6c74f5ed
#
_entry.id   23190f7af537fff9d2de21dc6c74f5ed
#
_cell.length_a   1.000
_cell.length_b   1.000
_cell.length_c   1.000
_cell.angle_alpha   90.00
_cell.angle_beta   90.00
_cell.angle_gamma   90.00
#
_symmetry.space_group_name_H-M   'P 1'
#
loop_
_entity.id
_entity.type
_entity.pdbx_description
1 polymer ?
#
loop_
_entity_poly.entity_id
_entity_poly.type
_entity_poly.pdbx_seq_one_letter_code
_entity_poly.pdbx_strand_id
1 'polypeptide(L)'
;MIRVASYNIRKAIGTDRARRPERTLEVLNELDADVIALQEADRRFGGRASALPLKLIAEHSDYKPVPFDARPASLGWHGNALLVRKHVEVLEHHLFHLPSLEPRGAVLADVALGGARLRVVGMHLDLSGLWRRRQAQAILAHLKERDGDWPCVLMGDLNEWSTRGGCLRDFAAGHLFAPCGRSFHASRPITQLDQIMVSPDLEILRSGAHASPIARRASDHLPVWADLRIGDARAELPRPHPRLRTRLRHSLERGARRALNLDR
;
A
#
# COMPACT_ATOMS: atom_id res chain seq x y z
N MET A 1 11.60 15.18 -7.83
CA MET A 1 10.18 14.92 -7.50
C MET A 1 9.89 13.49 -7.94
N ILE A 2 9.25 12.72 -7.09
CA ILE A 2 8.92 11.31 -7.33
C ILE A 2 7.41 11.18 -7.20
N ARG A 3 6.73 10.63 -8.20
CA ARG A 3 5.31 10.34 -8.10
C ARG A 3 5.09 8.86 -7.83
N VAL A 4 4.33 8.56 -6.77
CA VAL A 4 3.89 7.20 -6.45
C VAL A 4 2.36 7.11 -6.51
N ALA A 5 1.85 5.92 -6.82
CA ALA A 5 0.42 5.68 -6.86
C ALA A 5 0.06 4.28 -6.33
N SER A 6 -1.16 4.14 -5.83
CA SER A 6 -1.75 2.86 -5.45
C SER A 6 -3.12 2.70 -6.09
N TYR A 7 -3.39 1.50 -6.63
CA TYR A 7 -4.64 1.23 -7.31
C TYR A 7 -5.11 -0.22 -7.13
N ASN A 8 -6.23 -0.40 -6.45
CA ASN A 8 -6.95 -1.67 -6.48
C ASN A 8 -7.70 -1.78 -7.81
N ILE A 9 -7.20 -2.63 -8.71
CA ILE A 9 -7.72 -2.76 -10.08
C ILE A 9 -8.87 -3.74 -10.22
N ARG A 10 -9.32 -4.35 -9.13
CA ARG A 10 -10.45 -5.30 -9.12
C ARG A 10 -10.36 -6.34 -10.26
N LYS A 11 -9.18 -6.91 -10.50
CA LYS A 11 -8.95 -7.88 -11.59
C LYS A 11 -9.29 -7.35 -12.99
N ALA A 12 -9.13 -6.03 -13.20
CA ALA A 12 -9.53 -5.28 -14.39
C ALA A 12 -11.04 -5.37 -14.69
N ILE A 13 -11.89 -5.57 -13.67
CA ILE A 13 -13.35 -5.59 -13.76
C ILE A 13 -13.90 -4.23 -13.33
N GLY A 14 -14.50 -3.53 -14.26
CA GLY A 14 -15.05 -2.21 -13.98
C GLY A 14 -16.38 -2.23 -13.21
N THR A 15 -16.90 -1.02 -12.95
CA THR A 15 -18.23 -0.82 -12.34
C THR A 15 -19.37 -1.33 -13.24
N ASP A 16 -19.14 -1.44 -14.54
CA ASP A 16 -20.00 -2.09 -15.53
C ASP A 16 -19.92 -3.61 -15.54
N ARG A 17 -19.16 -4.22 -14.61
CA ARG A 17 -18.90 -5.66 -14.49
C ARG A 17 -18.15 -6.27 -15.68
N ALA A 18 -17.70 -5.46 -16.64
CA ALA A 18 -16.92 -5.92 -17.77
C ALA A 18 -15.42 -5.91 -17.43
N ARG A 19 -14.74 -7.02 -17.75
CA ARG A 19 -13.28 -7.09 -17.66
C ARG A 19 -12.66 -6.43 -18.89
N ARG A 20 -11.89 -5.37 -18.68
CA ARG A 20 -11.20 -4.61 -19.73
C ARG A 20 -9.82 -4.16 -19.23
N PRO A 21 -8.79 -5.00 -19.43
CA PRO A 21 -7.42 -4.67 -19.02
C PRO A 21 -6.90 -3.38 -19.67
N GLU A 22 -7.29 -3.12 -20.91
CA GLU A 22 -6.91 -1.91 -21.67
C GLU A 22 -7.37 -0.64 -20.93
N ARG A 23 -8.60 -0.65 -20.44
CA ARG A 23 -9.17 0.47 -19.67
C ARG A 23 -8.40 0.70 -18.36
N THR A 24 -7.99 -0.38 -17.70
CA THR A 24 -7.15 -0.25 -16.50
C THR A 24 -5.80 0.35 -16.84
N LEU A 25 -5.18 -0.08 -17.95
CA LEU A 25 -3.91 0.44 -18.40
C LEU A 25 -3.97 1.93 -18.78
N GLU A 26 -5.08 2.38 -19.40
CA GLU A 26 -5.30 3.81 -19.67
C GLU A 26 -5.27 4.63 -18.37
N VAL A 27 -5.93 4.15 -17.29
CA VAL A 27 -5.88 4.80 -15.98
C VAL A 27 -4.46 4.84 -15.43
N LEU A 28 -3.67 3.76 -15.57
CA LEU A 28 -2.26 3.75 -15.14
C LEU A 28 -1.43 4.78 -15.92
N ASN A 29 -1.70 4.94 -17.21
CA ASN A 29 -1.03 5.95 -18.04
C ASN A 29 -1.43 7.38 -17.66
N GLU A 30 -2.72 7.62 -17.29
CA GLU A 30 -3.18 8.93 -16.79
C GLU A 30 -2.52 9.31 -15.45
N LEU A 31 -2.22 8.34 -14.58
CA LEU A 31 -1.55 8.58 -13.30
C LEU A 31 -0.14 9.11 -13.47
N ASP A 32 0.55 8.69 -14.52
CA ASP A 32 1.90 9.14 -14.85
C ASP A 32 2.89 9.03 -13.68
N ALA A 33 2.78 7.95 -12.89
CA ALA A 33 3.57 7.74 -11.69
C ALA A 33 4.89 6.99 -11.98
N ASP A 34 5.92 7.23 -11.18
CA ASP A 34 7.20 6.51 -11.30
C ASP A 34 7.08 5.08 -10.79
N VAL A 35 6.30 4.89 -9.71
CA VAL A 35 6.02 3.58 -9.10
C VAL A 35 4.54 3.46 -8.78
N ILE A 36 3.93 2.34 -9.15
CA ILE A 36 2.52 2.04 -8.88
C ILE A 36 2.38 0.71 -8.14
N ALA A 37 1.71 0.72 -6.99
CA ALA A 37 1.29 -0.50 -6.31
C ALA A 37 -0.12 -0.89 -6.78
N LEU A 38 -0.24 -2.12 -7.26
CA LEU A 38 -1.51 -2.69 -7.69
C LEU A 38 -2.02 -3.68 -6.66
N GLN A 39 -3.32 -3.67 -6.42
CA GLN A 39 -4.03 -4.68 -5.67
C GLN A 39 -5.05 -5.38 -6.57
N GLU A 40 -5.39 -6.62 -6.24
CA GLU A 40 -6.22 -7.50 -7.06
C GLU A 40 -5.72 -7.64 -8.52
N ALA A 41 -4.40 -7.62 -8.70
CA ALA A 41 -3.75 -7.71 -10.01
C ALA A 41 -3.79 -9.13 -10.61
N ASP A 42 -4.17 -10.15 -9.84
CA ASP A 42 -4.27 -11.54 -10.28
C ASP A 42 -5.71 -12.04 -10.23
N ARG A 43 -6.03 -12.99 -11.12
CA ARG A 43 -7.31 -13.70 -11.08
C ARG A 43 -7.37 -14.59 -9.82
N ARG A 44 -8.57 -14.69 -9.20
CA ARG A 44 -8.72 -15.37 -7.90
C ARG A 44 -8.58 -16.88 -7.99
N PHE A 45 -8.92 -17.50 -9.13
CA PHE A 45 -9.00 -18.94 -9.33
C PHE A 45 -8.02 -19.45 -10.40
N GLY A 46 -7.72 -20.74 -10.36
CA GLY A 46 -6.79 -21.41 -11.27
C GLY A 46 -5.32 -21.02 -10.98
N GLY A 47 -4.52 -20.90 -12.02
CA GLY A 47 -3.09 -20.55 -11.95
C GLY A 47 -2.80 -19.12 -11.48
N ARG A 48 -3.81 -18.37 -11.01
CA ARG A 48 -3.72 -16.97 -10.61
C ARG A 48 -3.06 -16.08 -11.67
N ALA A 49 -3.46 -16.29 -12.92
CA ALA A 49 -2.97 -15.49 -14.03
C ALA A 49 -3.23 -14.01 -13.80
N SER A 50 -2.30 -13.19 -14.23
CA SER A 50 -2.42 -11.73 -14.18
C SER A 50 -3.74 -11.23 -14.78
N ALA A 51 -4.33 -10.23 -14.16
CA ALA A 51 -5.46 -9.50 -14.70
C ALA A 51 -5.05 -8.52 -15.80
N LEU A 52 -3.79 -8.06 -15.79
CA LEU A 52 -3.16 -7.25 -16.83
C LEU A 52 -2.14 -8.11 -17.57
N PRO A 53 -2.36 -8.46 -18.85
CA PRO A 53 -1.39 -9.21 -19.63
C PRO A 53 -0.04 -8.46 -19.75
N LEU A 54 1.07 -9.17 -19.51
CA LEU A 54 2.42 -8.60 -19.62
C LEU A 54 2.66 -7.94 -20.97
N LYS A 55 2.20 -8.58 -22.07
CA LYS A 55 2.29 -8.02 -23.42
C LYS A 55 1.60 -6.67 -23.53
N LEU A 56 0.39 -6.54 -22.94
CA LEU A 56 -0.35 -5.27 -22.95
C LEU A 56 0.42 -4.16 -22.24
N ILE A 57 0.99 -4.45 -21.06
CA ILE A 57 1.82 -3.49 -20.31
C ILE A 57 3.03 -3.07 -21.15
N ALA A 58 3.75 -4.03 -21.73
CA ALA A 58 4.98 -3.79 -22.47
C ALA A 58 4.76 -2.95 -23.74
N GLU A 59 3.66 -3.19 -24.48
CA GLU A 59 3.37 -2.56 -25.77
C GLU A 59 2.65 -1.21 -25.65
N HIS A 60 1.86 -1.00 -24.58
CA HIS A 60 0.96 0.14 -24.45
C HIS A 60 1.21 1.01 -23.21
N SER A 61 2.36 0.85 -22.55
CA SER A 61 2.76 1.71 -21.45
C SER A 61 4.28 1.85 -21.33
N ASP A 62 4.70 2.83 -20.52
CA ASP A 62 6.09 3.00 -20.12
C ASP A 62 6.41 2.30 -18.80
N TYR A 63 5.66 1.25 -18.47
CA TYR A 63 5.86 0.49 -17.24
C TYR A 63 6.47 -0.89 -17.52
N LYS A 64 7.17 -1.39 -16.50
CA LYS A 64 7.56 -2.80 -16.35
C LYS A 64 7.18 -3.29 -14.96
N PRO A 65 6.72 -4.55 -14.81
CA PRO A 65 6.48 -5.12 -13.49
C PRO A 65 7.79 -5.42 -12.77
N VAL A 66 7.78 -5.29 -11.43
CA VAL A 66 8.86 -5.84 -10.60
C VAL A 66 8.77 -7.37 -10.64
N PRO A 67 9.88 -8.09 -10.94
CA PRO A 67 9.84 -9.54 -11.18
C PRO A 67 9.87 -10.32 -9.86
N PHE A 68 8.71 -10.41 -9.20
CA PHE A 68 8.61 -11.17 -7.94
C PHE A 68 8.72 -12.69 -8.12
N ASP A 69 8.52 -13.21 -9.32
CA ASP A 69 8.66 -14.62 -9.72
C ASP A 69 7.95 -15.64 -8.83
N ALA A 70 6.94 -15.18 -8.09
CA ALA A 70 6.18 -16.03 -7.18
C ALA A 70 5.38 -17.12 -7.91
N ARG A 71 4.93 -16.83 -9.15
CA ARG A 71 4.22 -17.76 -10.04
C ARG A 71 4.37 -17.32 -11.50
N PRO A 72 4.53 -18.24 -12.46
CA PRO A 72 4.84 -17.90 -13.86
C PRO A 72 3.82 -16.99 -14.57
N ALA A 73 2.55 -17.02 -14.14
CA ALA A 73 1.47 -16.25 -14.77
C ALA A 73 1.00 -15.05 -13.94
N SER A 74 1.55 -14.82 -12.74
CA SER A 74 1.18 -13.74 -11.82
C SER A 74 2.11 -12.53 -12.03
N LEU A 75 1.59 -11.31 -11.82
CA LEU A 75 2.42 -10.11 -11.75
C LEU A 75 3.14 -9.96 -10.41
N GLY A 76 2.74 -10.69 -9.38
CA GLY A 76 3.30 -10.49 -8.05
C GLY A 76 2.85 -11.55 -7.03
N TRP A 77 2.41 -11.13 -5.85
CA TRP A 77 2.10 -12.01 -4.74
C TRP A 77 0.70 -11.75 -4.16
N HIS A 78 -0.16 -12.78 -4.15
CA HIS A 78 -1.54 -12.69 -3.65
C HIS A 78 -2.34 -11.52 -4.22
N GLY A 79 -2.10 -11.17 -5.50
CA GLY A 79 -2.74 -10.06 -6.19
C GLY A 79 -2.10 -8.70 -5.94
N ASN A 80 -1.03 -8.62 -5.13
CA ASN A 80 -0.22 -7.41 -5.01
C ASN A 80 0.90 -7.44 -6.05
N ALA A 81 1.07 -6.33 -6.77
CA ALA A 81 2.16 -6.16 -7.73
C ALA A 81 2.70 -4.73 -7.66
N LEU A 82 3.93 -4.54 -8.10
CA LEU A 82 4.52 -3.23 -8.31
C LEU A 82 4.84 -3.07 -9.78
N LEU A 83 4.43 -1.94 -10.35
CA LEU A 83 4.88 -1.47 -11.65
C LEU A 83 5.83 -0.29 -11.43
N VAL A 84 6.90 -0.25 -12.19
CA VAL A 84 7.84 0.86 -12.22
C VAL A 84 8.01 1.37 -13.65
N ARG A 85 8.32 2.66 -13.83
CA ARG A 85 8.74 3.18 -15.14
C ARG A 85 9.93 2.39 -15.69
N LYS A 86 10.02 2.22 -17.01
CA LYS A 86 11.10 1.46 -17.65
C LYS A 86 12.49 1.95 -17.25
N HIS A 87 12.67 3.24 -17.01
CA HIS A 87 13.94 3.86 -16.59
C HIS A 87 14.24 3.68 -15.09
N VAL A 88 13.29 3.30 -14.27
CA VAL A 88 13.51 3.04 -12.83
C VAL A 88 14.24 1.71 -12.68
N GLU A 89 15.34 1.72 -11.95
CA GLU A 89 16.10 0.52 -11.63
C GLU A 89 15.50 -0.17 -10.40
N VAL A 90 15.28 -1.48 -10.48
CA VAL A 90 14.88 -2.31 -9.35
C VAL A 90 16.15 -2.92 -8.76
N LEU A 91 16.50 -2.55 -7.55
CA LEU A 91 17.72 -3.00 -6.86
C LEU A 91 17.49 -4.34 -6.17
N GLU A 92 16.42 -4.43 -5.40
CA GLU A 92 16.00 -5.63 -4.67
C GLU A 92 14.47 -5.73 -4.63
N HIS A 93 13.94 -6.94 -4.42
CA HIS A 93 12.52 -7.14 -4.19
C HIS A 93 12.27 -8.33 -3.26
N HIS A 94 11.16 -8.27 -2.49
CA HIS A 94 10.81 -9.29 -1.50
C HIS A 94 9.31 -9.49 -1.40
N LEU A 95 8.93 -10.70 -0.98
CA LEU A 95 7.55 -11.07 -0.67
C LEU A 95 7.39 -11.11 0.85
N PHE A 96 6.33 -10.49 1.37
CA PHE A 96 5.99 -10.59 2.78
C PHE A 96 4.90 -11.63 2.98
N HIS A 97 5.23 -12.68 3.70
CA HIS A 97 4.27 -13.68 4.16
C HIS A 97 3.58 -13.14 5.42
N LEU A 98 2.36 -12.64 5.24
CA LEU A 98 1.59 -12.04 6.32
C LEU A 98 0.65 -13.05 6.97
N PRO A 99 0.41 -12.97 8.31
CA PRO A 99 -0.63 -13.73 8.94
C PRO A 99 -2.00 -13.31 8.38
N SER A 100 -2.79 -14.24 7.84
CA SER A 100 -4.04 -13.90 7.15
C SER A 100 -5.07 -15.02 7.21
N LEU A 101 -6.36 -14.65 7.20
CA LEU A 101 -7.48 -15.59 6.98
C LEU A 101 -7.69 -15.85 5.49
N GLU A 102 -7.52 -14.81 4.67
CA GLU A 102 -7.59 -14.89 3.22
C GLU A 102 -6.17 -14.72 2.63
N PRO A 103 -5.95 -15.17 1.38
CA PRO A 103 -4.67 -14.94 0.70
C PRO A 103 -4.41 -13.44 0.50
N ARG A 104 -3.84 -12.80 1.50
CA ARG A 104 -3.40 -11.41 1.55
C ARG A 104 -1.89 -11.37 1.70
N GLY A 105 -1.27 -10.26 1.34
CA GLY A 105 0.17 -10.13 1.41
C GLY A 105 0.64 -8.72 1.18
N ALA A 106 1.94 -8.56 1.24
CA ALA A 106 2.61 -7.35 0.80
C ALA A 106 3.83 -7.73 -0.05
N VAL A 107 4.22 -6.81 -0.91
CA VAL A 107 5.41 -6.91 -1.76
C VAL A 107 6.27 -5.67 -1.53
N LEU A 108 7.57 -5.85 -1.55
CA LEU A 108 8.54 -4.76 -1.38
C LEU A 108 9.46 -4.71 -2.59
N ALA A 109 9.77 -3.51 -3.05
CA ALA A 109 10.88 -3.27 -3.94
C ALA A 109 11.72 -2.08 -3.45
N ASP A 110 13.02 -2.25 -3.49
CA ASP A 110 13.98 -1.18 -3.35
C ASP A 110 14.35 -0.71 -4.76
N VAL A 111 14.14 0.57 -5.05
CA VAL A 111 14.30 1.13 -6.39
C VAL A 111 15.26 2.32 -6.39
N ALA A 112 15.91 2.55 -7.54
CA ALA A 112 16.70 3.74 -7.79
C ALA A 112 16.09 4.55 -8.95
N LEU A 113 15.89 5.84 -8.74
CA LEU A 113 15.42 6.78 -9.76
C LEU A 113 16.00 8.18 -9.51
N GLY A 114 16.48 8.82 -10.57
CA GLY A 114 17.02 10.18 -10.49
C GLY A 114 18.16 10.36 -9.49
N GLY A 115 18.98 9.32 -9.25
CA GLY A 115 20.06 9.32 -8.26
C GLY A 115 19.62 9.07 -6.82
N ALA A 116 18.32 8.93 -6.58
CA ALA A 116 17.75 8.65 -5.26
C ALA A 116 17.39 7.16 -5.11
N ARG A 117 17.44 6.66 -3.88
CA ARG A 117 16.95 5.32 -3.51
C ARG A 117 15.65 5.46 -2.74
N LEU A 118 14.71 4.56 -3.03
CA LEU A 118 13.40 4.54 -2.40
C LEU A 118 12.99 3.10 -2.12
N ARG A 119 12.53 2.83 -0.91
CA ARG A 119 11.87 1.57 -0.55
C ARG A 119 10.37 1.70 -0.72
N VAL A 120 9.76 0.80 -1.47
CA VAL A 120 8.32 0.84 -1.75
C VAL A 120 7.69 -0.48 -1.32
N VAL A 121 6.61 -0.39 -0.52
CA VAL A 121 5.81 -1.53 -0.10
C VAL A 121 4.40 -1.38 -0.65
N GLY A 122 3.99 -2.32 -1.49
CA GLY A 122 2.60 -2.47 -1.95
C GLY A 122 1.87 -3.52 -1.10
N MET A 123 0.67 -3.22 -0.63
CA MET A 123 -0.08 -4.12 0.24
C MET A 123 -1.57 -4.15 -0.04
N HIS A 124 -2.20 -5.28 0.31
CA HIS A 124 -3.65 -5.41 0.38
C HIS A 124 -3.99 -6.16 1.66
N LEU A 125 -4.56 -5.45 2.63
CA LEU A 125 -4.81 -5.99 3.96
C LEU A 125 -6.15 -6.72 4.04
N ASP A 126 -6.34 -7.50 5.11
CA ASP A 126 -7.51 -8.34 5.38
C ASP A 126 -8.77 -7.50 5.67
N LEU A 127 -9.95 -8.07 5.46
CA LEU A 127 -11.24 -7.47 5.82
C LEU A 127 -11.47 -7.42 7.32
N SER A 128 -10.85 -8.33 8.09
CA SER A 128 -10.95 -8.39 9.54
C SER A 128 -10.01 -7.38 10.21
N GLY A 129 -10.54 -6.51 11.09
CA GLY A 129 -9.75 -5.51 11.81
C GLY A 129 -8.65 -6.09 12.69
N LEU A 130 -8.86 -7.29 13.26
CA LEU A 130 -7.84 -7.99 14.04
C LEU A 130 -6.67 -8.42 13.16
N TRP A 131 -6.97 -9.02 12.00
CA TRP A 131 -5.95 -9.50 11.07
C TRP A 131 -5.22 -8.33 10.40
N ARG A 132 -5.92 -7.26 10.03
CA ARG A 132 -5.27 -6.03 9.53
C ARG A 132 -4.21 -5.49 10.49
N ARG A 133 -4.50 -5.45 11.79
CA ARG A 133 -3.51 -5.00 12.79
C ARG A 133 -2.32 -5.94 12.89
N ARG A 134 -2.55 -7.26 12.90
CA ARG A 134 -1.45 -8.24 12.88
C ARG A 134 -0.60 -8.11 11.63
N GLN A 135 -1.22 -7.89 10.48
CA GLN A 135 -0.53 -7.68 9.21
C GLN A 135 0.29 -6.39 9.22
N ALA A 136 -0.27 -5.28 9.70
CA ALA A 136 0.46 -4.02 9.83
C ALA A 136 1.70 -4.17 10.73
N GLN A 137 1.55 -4.84 11.88
CA GLN A 137 2.65 -5.11 12.81
C GLN A 137 3.72 -6.01 12.17
N ALA A 138 3.33 -7.03 11.41
CA ALA A 138 4.25 -7.89 10.70
C ALA A 138 5.02 -7.13 9.61
N ILE A 139 4.36 -6.28 8.82
CA ILE A 139 5.02 -5.43 7.81
C ILE A 139 6.04 -4.52 8.48
N LEU A 140 5.66 -3.84 9.57
CA LEU A 140 6.55 -2.94 10.30
C LEU A 140 7.74 -3.69 10.94
N ALA A 141 7.55 -4.93 11.41
CA ALA A 141 8.62 -5.78 11.92
C ALA A 141 9.61 -6.15 10.81
N HIS A 142 9.10 -6.62 9.66
CA HIS A 142 9.95 -6.92 8.50
C HIS A 142 10.75 -5.71 8.01
N LEU A 143 10.17 -4.51 8.04
CA LEU A 143 10.88 -3.29 7.65
C LEU A 143 12.02 -2.93 8.62
N LYS A 144 11.85 -3.19 9.91
CA LYS A 144 12.89 -2.95 10.94
C LYS A 144 14.07 -3.91 10.85
N GLU A 145 13.85 -5.12 10.35
CA GLU A 145 14.88 -6.15 10.20
C GLU A 145 15.72 -5.94 8.94
N ARG A 146 15.33 -4.99 8.07
CA ARG A 146 16.05 -4.76 6.82
C ARG A 146 17.14 -3.71 6.98
N ASP A 147 18.26 -4.00 6.33
CA ASP A 147 19.37 -3.08 6.24
C ASP A 147 19.02 -1.83 5.39
N GLY A 148 19.68 -0.73 5.74
CA GLY A 148 19.54 0.54 5.04
C GLY A 148 18.37 1.39 5.55
N ASP A 149 18.72 2.58 6.06
CA ASP A 149 17.75 3.62 6.49
C ASP A 149 17.30 4.42 5.25
N TRP A 150 16.56 3.78 4.35
CA TRP A 150 16.13 4.39 3.10
C TRP A 150 14.75 5.02 3.24
N PRO A 151 14.50 6.14 2.54
CA PRO A 151 13.16 6.69 2.41
C PRO A 151 12.16 5.61 2.01
N CYS A 152 11.06 5.50 2.74
CA CYS A 152 10.11 4.41 2.60
C CYS A 152 8.70 4.90 2.29
N VAL A 153 8.06 4.28 1.31
CA VAL A 153 6.65 4.48 0.98
C VAL A 153 5.90 3.17 1.18
N LEU A 154 4.84 3.24 1.98
CA LEU A 154 3.89 2.17 2.20
C LEU A 154 2.58 2.56 1.53
N MET A 155 2.04 1.73 0.64
CA MET A 155 0.81 2.08 -0.06
C MET A 155 -0.03 0.85 -0.41
N GLY A 156 -1.34 1.04 -0.45
CA GLY A 156 -2.25 -0.04 -0.79
C GLY A 156 -3.66 0.15 -0.28
N ASP A 157 -4.49 -0.85 -0.54
CA ASP A 157 -5.82 -0.99 0.01
C ASP A 157 -5.72 -1.61 1.41
N LEU A 158 -5.95 -0.80 2.43
CA LEU A 158 -5.88 -1.23 3.81
C LEU A 158 -7.19 -1.82 4.32
N ASN A 159 -8.29 -1.75 3.55
CA ASN A 159 -9.62 -2.17 3.99
C ASN A 159 -10.04 -1.60 5.35
N GLU A 160 -9.47 -0.46 5.77
CA GLU A 160 -9.73 0.16 7.06
C GLU A 160 -10.78 1.27 6.94
N TRP A 161 -11.94 1.02 7.49
CA TRP A 161 -13.07 1.94 7.47
C TRP A 161 -12.99 3.02 8.55
N SER A 162 -12.20 2.80 9.59
CA SER A 162 -11.96 3.80 10.62
C SER A 162 -10.98 4.85 10.11
N THR A 163 -11.29 6.12 10.29
CA THR A 163 -10.43 7.23 9.86
C THR A 163 -9.23 7.47 10.77
N ARG A 164 -9.21 6.90 11.98
CA ARG A 164 -8.16 7.14 13.00
C ARG A 164 -7.85 5.91 13.84
N GLY A 165 -8.40 4.77 13.51
CA GLY A 165 -8.32 3.56 14.33
C GLY A 165 -7.61 2.41 13.66
N GLY A 166 -7.79 1.21 14.21
CA GLY A 166 -7.33 -0.04 13.63
C GLY A 166 -5.84 -0.04 13.29
N CYS A 167 -5.50 -0.58 12.12
CA CYS A 167 -4.13 -0.67 11.63
C CYS A 167 -3.49 0.70 11.32
N LEU A 168 -4.29 1.77 11.10
CA LEU A 168 -3.76 3.11 10.85
C LEU A 168 -2.92 3.62 12.03
N ARG A 169 -3.26 3.24 13.27
CA ARG A 169 -2.48 3.62 14.46
C ARG A 169 -1.11 2.96 14.48
N ASP A 170 -1.03 1.71 14.02
CA ASP A 170 0.23 0.98 13.99
C ASP A 170 1.18 1.66 12.99
N PHE A 171 0.70 2.05 11.80
CA PHE A 171 1.50 2.77 10.79
C PHE A 171 1.84 4.21 11.20
N ALA A 172 0.90 4.95 11.83
CA ALA A 172 1.11 6.34 12.25
C ALA A 172 2.21 6.52 13.31
N ALA A 173 2.68 5.44 13.92
CA ALA A 173 3.79 5.49 14.86
C ALA A 173 5.14 5.82 14.19
N GLY A 174 5.26 5.60 12.89
CA GLY A 174 6.51 5.80 12.14
C GLY A 174 6.36 6.42 10.76
N HIS A 175 5.12 6.73 10.32
CA HIS A 175 4.87 7.21 8.97
C HIS A 175 3.87 8.37 8.96
N LEU A 176 4.04 9.27 8.00
CA LEU A 176 3.12 10.35 7.67
C LEU A 176 2.13 9.89 6.60
N PHE A 177 0.88 10.25 6.74
CA PHE A 177 -0.18 9.88 5.78
C PHE A 177 -0.37 10.98 4.74
N ALA A 178 -0.34 10.62 3.46
CA ALA A 178 -0.71 11.52 2.39
C ALA A 178 -2.24 11.74 2.39
N PRO A 179 -2.71 13.01 2.33
CA PRO A 179 -4.13 13.31 2.32
C PRO A 179 -4.75 13.04 0.93
N CYS A 180 -4.81 11.76 0.53
CA CYS A 180 -5.29 11.35 -0.80
C CYS A 180 -6.79 11.53 -1.01
N GLY A 181 -7.57 11.62 0.08
CA GLY A 181 -9.03 11.72 -0.01
C GLY A 181 -9.73 10.36 -0.17
N ARG A 182 -11.02 10.42 -0.50
CA ARG A 182 -11.86 9.23 -0.59
C ARG A 182 -11.65 8.49 -1.91
N SER A 183 -11.49 7.18 -1.87
CA SER A 183 -11.21 6.32 -3.03
C SER A 183 -12.29 5.28 -3.32
N PHE A 184 -13.11 4.91 -2.34
CA PHE A 184 -14.13 3.89 -2.45
C PHE A 184 -15.54 4.42 -2.14
N HIS A 185 -16.55 4.06 -2.84
CA HIS A 185 -16.69 3.37 -4.12
C HIS A 185 -16.46 4.38 -5.27
N ALA A 186 -15.74 3.99 -6.34
CA ALA A 186 -15.27 4.89 -7.40
C ALA A 186 -16.36 5.76 -8.02
N SER A 187 -17.60 5.26 -8.17
CA SER A 187 -18.73 6.05 -8.70
C SER A 187 -19.21 7.14 -7.74
N ARG A 188 -19.11 6.92 -6.41
CA ARG A 188 -19.45 7.86 -5.34
C ARG A 188 -18.56 7.63 -4.12
N PRO A 189 -17.36 8.19 -4.09
CA PRO A 189 -16.39 7.93 -3.03
C PRO A 189 -16.89 8.43 -1.66
N ILE A 190 -16.99 7.51 -0.69
CA ILE A 190 -17.49 7.79 0.66
C ILE A 190 -16.43 7.51 1.73
N THR A 191 -15.44 6.66 1.43
CA THR A 191 -14.39 6.28 2.39
C THR A 191 -13.01 6.23 1.72
N GLN A 192 -11.96 6.36 2.52
CA GLN A 192 -10.57 6.29 2.12
C GLN A 192 -9.99 4.93 2.54
N LEU A 193 -10.17 3.89 1.70
CA LEU A 193 -9.60 2.55 1.93
C LEU A 193 -8.16 2.45 1.47
N ASP A 194 -7.84 3.21 0.41
CA ASP A 194 -6.51 3.24 -0.20
C ASP A 194 -5.68 4.35 0.45
N GLN A 195 -4.48 4.00 0.89
CA GLN A 195 -3.58 4.88 1.64
C GLN A 195 -2.21 4.94 0.98
N ILE A 196 -1.55 6.10 1.12
CA ILE A 196 -0.12 6.28 0.88
C ILE A 196 0.47 6.86 2.16
N MET A 197 1.47 6.19 2.69
CA MET A 197 2.16 6.54 3.92
C MET A 197 3.66 6.61 3.65
N VAL A 198 4.33 7.60 4.19
CA VAL A 198 5.74 7.86 3.92
C VAL A 198 6.54 7.95 5.21
N SER A 199 7.80 7.53 5.17
CA SER A 199 8.75 7.78 6.26
C SER A 199 9.02 9.28 6.43
N PRO A 200 9.46 9.74 7.61
CA PRO A 200 9.61 11.17 7.91
C PRO A 200 10.65 11.93 7.08
N ASP A 201 11.51 11.23 6.37
CA ASP A 201 12.51 11.75 5.44
C ASP A 201 11.93 12.04 4.03
N LEU A 202 10.65 11.74 3.82
CA LEU A 202 9.92 12.11 2.61
C LEU A 202 8.93 13.25 2.88
N GLU A 203 9.00 14.29 2.07
CA GLU A 203 8.04 15.37 2.04
C GLU A 203 6.94 15.09 1.04
N ILE A 204 5.68 15.22 1.47
CA ILE A 204 4.50 15.09 0.61
C ILE A 204 4.20 16.46 0.03
N LEU A 205 4.45 16.65 -1.26
CA LEU A 205 4.23 17.93 -1.94
C LEU A 205 2.77 18.10 -2.36
N ARG A 206 2.19 17.05 -2.93
CA ARG A 206 0.79 16.97 -3.39
C ARG A 206 0.32 15.54 -3.28
N SER A 207 -0.97 15.36 -3.11
CA SER A 207 -1.61 14.04 -3.17
C SER A 207 -3.08 14.17 -3.56
N GLY A 208 -3.69 13.06 -3.96
CA GLY A 208 -5.09 13.04 -4.30
C GLY A 208 -5.60 11.67 -4.74
N ALA A 209 -6.92 11.59 -4.93
CA ALA A 209 -7.56 10.49 -5.64
C ALA A 209 -7.75 10.91 -7.11
N HIS A 210 -7.37 10.03 -8.03
CA HIS A 210 -7.53 10.26 -9.46
C HIS A 210 -8.94 9.85 -9.91
N ALA A 211 -9.77 10.83 -10.26
CA ALA A 211 -11.21 10.67 -10.49
C ALA A 211 -11.62 11.00 -11.93
N SER A 212 -10.82 10.63 -12.93
CA SER A 212 -11.17 10.79 -14.34
C SER A 212 -12.41 9.97 -14.71
N PRO A 213 -13.11 10.30 -15.81
CA PRO A 213 -14.26 9.53 -16.28
C PRO A 213 -13.95 8.04 -16.48
N ILE A 214 -12.73 7.72 -16.93
CA ILE A 214 -12.30 6.33 -17.13
C ILE A 214 -11.97 5.65 -15.80
N ALA A 215 -11.29 6.32 -14.86
CA ALA A 215 -10.97 5.79 -13.54
C ALA A 215 -12.24 5.41 -12.76
N ARG A 216 -13.31 6.23 -12.84
CA ARG A 216 -14.61 5.94 -12.20
C ARG A 216 -15.30 4.69 -12.74
N ARG A 217 -14.92 4.21 -13.91
CA ARG A 217 -15.50 3.03 -14.57
C ARG A 217 -14.58 1.82 -14.54
N ALA A 218 -13.28 2.01 -14.38
CA ALA A 218 -12.27 0.96 -14.53
C ALA A 218 -12.20 0.00 -13.34
N SER A 219 -12.54 0.48 -12.13
CA SER A 219 -12.59 -0.31 -10.89
C SER A 219 -13.68 0.25 -9.96
N ASP A 220 -13.96 -0.42 -8.85
CA ASP A 220 -14.75 0.10 -7.74
C ASP A 220 -13.92 0.97 -6.77
N HIS A 221 -12.60 1.00 -6.92
CA HIS A 221 -11.71 1.94 -6.27
C HIS A 221 -11.23 3.01 -7.25
N LEU A 222 -11.01 4.23 -6.75
CA LEU A 222 -10.22 5.24 -7.45
C LEU A 222 -8.75 5.05 -7.09
N PRO A 223 -7.82 5.24 -8.04
CA PRO A 223 -6.40 5.28 -7.71
C PRO A 223 -6.10 6.47 -6.81
N VAL A 224 -5.14 6.29 -5.91
CA VAL A 224 -4.59 7.37 -5.11
C VAL A 224 -3.13 7.60 -5.49
N TRP A 225 -2.67 8.85 -5.41
CA TRP A 225 -1.32 9.24 -5.80
C TRP A 225 -0.74 10.27 -4.85
N ALA A 226 0.59 10.36 -4.81
CA ALA A 226 1.34 11.39 -4.10
C ALA A 226 2.60 11.78 -4.87
N ASP A 227 2.88 13.09 -4.91
CA ASP A 227 4.14 13.66 -5.34
C ASP A 227 5.03 13.87 -4.12
N LEU A 228 6.20 13.28 -4.15
CA LEU A 228 7.13 13.21 -3.03
C LEU A 228 8.46 13.89 -3.38
N ARG A 229 9.12 14.41 -2.36
CA ARG A 229 10.51 14.86 -2.39
C ARG A 229 11.27 14.24 -1.23
N ILE A 230 12.49 13.79 -1.46
CA ILE A 230 13.38 13.40 -0.37
C ILE A 230 13.81 14.67 0.34
N GLY A 231 13.52 14.74 1.62
CA GLY A 231 13.87 15.90 2.46
C GLY A 231 15.32 15.82 2.93
N ASP A 232 15.91 16.98 3.18
CA ASP A 232 17.26 17.08 3.75
C ASP A 232 17.30 16.76 5.25
N ALA A 233 16.13 16.76 5.91
CA ALA A 233 15.96 16.45 7.33
C ALA A 233 14.72 15.61 7.56
N ARG A 234 14.76 14.71 8.55
CA ARG A 234 13.59 13.92 8.96
C ARG A 234 12.48 14.84 9.48
N ALA A 235 11.30 14.78 8.87
CA ALA A 235 10.12 15.47 9.38
C ALA A 235 9.73 14.93 10.77
N GLU A 236 9.37 15.82 11.70
CA GLU A 236 8.87 15.39 13.01
C GLU A 236 7.55 14.63 12.86
N LEU A 237 7.50 13.41 13.39
CA LEU A 237 6.26 12.65 13.50
C LEU A 237 5.28 13.36 14.44
N PRO A 238 3.97 13.36 14.15
CA PRO A 238 2.97 13.91 15.05
C PRO A 238 3.11 13.26 16.43
N ARG A 239 3.29 14.07 17.48
CA ARG A 239 3.40 13.56 18.85
C ARG A 239 2.10 12.82 19.21
N PRO A 240 2.16 11.59 19.76
CA PRO A 240 0.96 10.88 20.18
C PRO A 240 0.22 11.70 21.23
N HIS A 241 -1.08 11.87 21.06
CA HIS A 241 -1.93 12.67 21.96
C HIS A 241 -1.76 12.19 23.43
N PRO A 242 -1.56 13.09 24.41
CA PRO A 242 -1.21 12.76 25.81
C PRO A 242 -2.23 11.84 26.50
N ARG A 243 -3.48 11.78 26.04
CA ARG A 243 -4.55 10.92 26.61
C ARG A 243 -4.33 9.40 26.45
N LEU A 244 -3.38 8.95 25.62
CA LEU A 244 -3.06 7.52 25.45
C LEU A 244 -2.02 6.99 26.46
N ARG A 245 -1.16 7.85 27.01
CA ARG A 245 -0.17 7.42 28.02
C ARG A 245 -0.80 7.02 29.35
N THR A 246 -1.90 7.64 29.75
CA THR A 246 -2.56 7.39 31.05
C THR A 246 -3.29 6.03 31.07
N ARG A 247 -3.84 5.56 29.94
CA ARG A 247 -4.55 4.26 29.88
C ARG A 247 -3.61 3.05 29.88
N LEU A 248 -2.43 3.16 29.28
CA LEU A 248 -1.44 2.07 29.26
C LEU A 248 -0.76 1.87 30.62
N ARG A 249 -0.44 2.94 31.38
CA ARG A 249 0.08 2.81 32.74
C ARG A 249 -0.93 2.15 33.67
N HIS A 250 -2.21 2.57 33.65
CA HIS A 250 -3.24 1.96 34.49
C HIS A 250 -3.61 0.51 34.13
N SER A 251 -3.36 0.06 32.91
CA SER A 251 -3.56 -1.33 32.50
C SER A 251 -2.43 -2.24 32.96
N LEU A 252 -1.20 -1.76 32.94
CA LEU A 252 -0.02 -2.51 33.42
C LEU A 252 0.00 -2.60 34.94
N GLU A 253 -0.38 -1.54 35.67
CA GLU A 253 -0.46 -1.55 37.14
C GLU A 253 -1.59 -2.46 37.65
N ARG A 254 -2.72 -2.59 36.95
CA ARG A 254 -3.80 -3.53 37.27
C ARG A 254 -3.45 -4.98 36.99
N GLY A 255 -2.65 -5.25 35.94
CA GLY A 255 -2.13 -6.59 35.63
C GLY A 255 -1.15 -7.09 36.69
N ALA A 256 -0.25 -6.23 37.15
CA ALA A 256 0.74 -6.57 38.20
C ALA A 256 0.09 -6.85 39.58
N ARG A 257 -0.97 -6.13 39.97
CA ARG A 257 -1.70 -6.36 41.23
C ARG A 257 -2.54 -7.63 41.25
N ARG A 258 -2.98 -8.13 40.07
CA ARG A 258 -3.70 -9.42 39.97
C ARG A 258 -2.80 -10.62 40.07
N ALA A 259 -1.53 -10.51 39.62
CA ALA A 259 -0.54 -11.59 39.72
C ALA A 259 -0.03 -11.81 41.15
N LEU A 260 -0.06 -10.78 42.01
CA LEU A 260 0.41 -10.84 43.40
C LEU A 260 -0.64 -11.32 44.40
N ASN A 261 -1.92 -11.52 44.01
CA ASN A 261 -3.00 -11.96 44.90
C ASN A 261 -3.47 -13.40 44.64
N LEU A 262 -2.72 -14.20 43.89
CA LEU A 262 -3.03 -15.61 43.61
C LEU A 262 -2.21 -16.60 44.46
N ASP A 263 -1.31 -16.10 45.33
CA ASP A 263 -0.51 -16.90 46.27
C ASP A 263 -0.83 -16.56 47.75
N ARG A 264 -2.13 -16.58 48.08
CA ARG A 264 -2.56 -16.64 49.47
C ARG A 264 -3.88 -17.43 49.62
#